data_95734ad3878a41f3ffe9825af67f99ef
#
_entry.id   95734ad3878a41f3ffe9825af67f99ef
#
_cell.length_a   1.000
_cell.length_b   1.000
_cell.length_c   1.000
_cell.angle_alpha   90.00
_cell.angle_beta   90.00
_cell.angle_gamma   90.00
#
_symmetry.space_group_name_H-M   'P 1'
#
loop_
_entity.id
_entity.type
_entity.pdbx_description
1 polymer ?
#
loop_
_entity_poly.entity_id
_entity_poly.type
_entity_poly.pdbx_seq_one_letter_code
_entity_poly.pdbx_strand_id
1 'polypeptide(L)'
;MLADSLRSPLALAVVLAGGELYRSAVHSRRMQHLNEDASNLIVQFTSRYPINRSLGKTLKDVSSALPGGEVRSAVEDCLKRLQMNQKPGEALKLMQALGYPALNRFARLLGNVQDTNQDVFMKTLEILRKEVEGRMDLHRQARQSLTLVRSTTRLLQGVAVAAMIVASLLPNWRYYFIASPQNWLLFLGMLVIVLLSTFYMETEMHQLEV
;
A
#
# COMPACT_ATOMS: atom_id res chain seq x y z
N MET A 1 35.14 -27.35 -11.12
CA MET A 1 34.07 -27.77 -12.05
C MET A 1 32.70 -28.00 -11.39
N LEU A 2 32.56 -28.68 -10.23
CA LEU A 2 31.24 -28.83 -9.56
C LEU A 2 30.70 -27.53 -8.92
N ALA A 3 31.56 -26.60 -8.51
CA ALA A 3 31.17 -25.32 -7.90
C ALA A 3 30.52 -24.33 -8.90
N ASP A 4 30.88 -24.39 -10.17
CA ASP A 4 30.35 -23.49 -11.20
C ASP A 4 28.97 -23.94 -11.73
N SER A 5 28.67 -25.24 -11.69
CA SER A 5 27.37 -25.77 -12.09
C SER A 5 26.27 -25.51 -11.08
N LEU A 6 26.62 -25.31 -9.80
CA LEU A 6 25.67 -24.93 -8.73
C LEU A 6 25.39 -23.42 -8.66
N ARG A 7 26.27 -22.59 -9.21
CA ARG A 7 26.09 -21.12 -9.21
C ARG A 7 24.98 -20.66 -10.17
N SER A 8 24.84 -21.32 -11.32
CA SER A 8 23.84 -20.90 -12.31
C SER A 8 22.38 -21.08 -11.86
N PRO A 9 21.94 -22.20 -11.27
CA PRO A 9 20.54 -22.35 -10.82
C PRO A 9 20.22 -21.49 -9.59
N LEU A 10 21.17 -21.26 -8.69
CA LEU A 10 20.99 -20.37 -7.55
C LEU A 10 20.86 -18.91 -7.97
N ALA A 11 21.71 -18.46 -8.90
CA ALA A 11 21.61 -17.11 -9.46
C ALA A 11 20.28 -16.90 -10.20
N LEU A 12 19.81 -17.90 -10.96
CA LEU A 12 18.55 -17.86 -11.66
C LEU A 12 17.36 -17.83 -10.69
N ALA A 13 17.39 -18.62 -9.62
CA ALA A 13 16.37 -18.62 -8.58
C ALA A 13 16.29 -17.26 -7.84
N VAL A 14 17.43 -16.63 -7.55
CA VAL A 14 17.50 -15.30 -6.92
C VAL A 14 16.93 -14.21 -7.84
N VAL A 15 17.23 -14.26 -9.14
CA VAL A 15 16.72 -13.30 -10.12
C VAL A 15 15.20 -13.47 -10.31
N LEU A 16 14.69 -14.71 -10.37
CA LEU A 16 13.26 -14.98 -10.49
C LEU A 16 12.50 -14.56 -9.22
N ALA A 17 13.01 -14.93 -8.05
CA ALA A 17 12.41 -14.52 -6.77
C ALA A 17 12.43 -12.98 -6.60
N GLY A 18 13.52 -12.33 -6.97
CA GLY A 18 13.63 -10.86 -6.97
C GLY A 18 12.66 -10.19 -7.92
N GLY A 19 12.45 -10.78 -9.10
CA GLY A 19 11.50 -10.31 -10.10
C GLY A 19 10.04 -10.38 -9.62
N GLU A 20 9.66 -11.47 -8.98
CA GLU A 20 8.32 -11.66 -8.39
C GLU A 20 8.09 -10.71 -7.22
N LEU A 21 9.07 -10.57 -6.32
CA LEU A 21 9.00 -9.63 -5.20
C LEU A 21 8.89 -8.18 -5.68
N TYR A 22 9.63 -7.81 -6.72
CA TYR A 22 9.56 -6.48 -7.30
C TYR A 22 8.18 -6.19 -7.93
N ARG A 23 7.63 -7.15 -8.69
CA ARG A 23 6.28 -7.03 -9.28
C ARG A 23 5.21 -6.91 -8.21
N SER A 24 5.28 -7.74 -7.16
CA SER A 24 4.36 -7.68 -6.03
C SER A 24 4.42 -6.32 -5.32
N ALA A 25 5.63 -5.80 -5.05
CA ALA A 25 5.82 -4.50 -4.42
C ALA A 25 5.29 -3.34 -5.25
N VAL A 26 5.49 -3.37 -6.57
CA VAL A 26 4.97 -2.33 -7.48
C VAL A 26 3.44 -2.39 -7.55
N HIS A 27 2.87 -3.60 -7.65
CA HIS A 27 1.42 -3.79 -7.68
C HIS A 27 0.75 -3.31 -6.38
N SER A 28 1.31 -3.68 -5.24
CA SER A 28 0.83 -3.26 -3.92
C SER A 28 0.84 -1.73 -3.77
N ARG A 29 1.94 -1.05 -4.13
CA ARG A 29 2.01 0.42 -4.09
C ARG A 29 0.97 1.08 -4.99
N ARG A 30 0.76 0.55 -6.20
CA ARG A 30 -0.26 1.05 -7.12
C ARG A 30 -1.66 0.93 -6.52
N MET A 31 -1.99 -0.23 -5.93
CA MET A 31 -3.28 -0.46 -5.28
C MET A 31 -3.50 0.44 -4.07
N GLN A 32 -2.45 0.72 -3.29
CA GLN A 32 -2.53 1.66 -2.16
C GLN A 32 -2.85 3.09 -2.63
N HIS A 33 -2.16 3.59 -3.65
CA HIS A 33 -2.45 4.92 -4.22
C HIS A 33 -3.87 5.00 -4.79
N LEU A 34 -4.32 3.96 -5.50
CA LEU A 34 -5.69 3.88 -6.00
C LEU A 34 -6.71 3.91 -4.86
N ASN A 35 -6.44 3.21 -3.76
CA ASN A 35 -7.29 3.18 -2.58
C ASN A 35 -7.39 4.55 -1.91
N GLU A 36 -6.26 5.23 -1.71
CA GLU A 36 -6.20 6.56 -1.13
C GLU A 36 -6.92 7.59 -2.00
N ASP A 37 -6.67 7.59 -3.31
CA ASP A 37 -7.29 8.53 -4.24
C ASP A 37 -8.80 8.28 -4.38
N ALA A 38 -9.23 7.01 -4.43
CA ALA A 38 -10.64 6.65 -4.45
C ALA A 38 -11.37 7.05 -3.16
N SER A 39 -10.72 6.86 -2.02
CA SER A 39 -11.25 7.26 -0.72
C SER A 39 -11.38 8.79 -0.62
N ASN A 40 -10.37 9.52 -1.05
CA ASN A 40 -10.39 10.98 -1.12
C ASN A 40 -11.49 11.50 -2.06
N LEU A 41 -11.69 10.86 -3.21
CA LEU A 41 -12.78 11.16 -4.13
C LEU A 41 -14.13 11.05 -3.44
N ILE A 42 -14.40 9.91 -2.77
CA ILE A 42 -15.68 9.64 -2.11
C ILE A 42 -15.96 10.66 -1.00
N VAL A 43 -14.97 10.91 -0.14
CA VAL A 43 -15.09 11.86 0.98
C VAL A 43 -15.34 13.28 0.46
N GLN A 44 -14.55 13.75 -0.50
CA GLN A 44 -14.71 15.08 -1.07
C GLN A 44 -16.01 15.24 -1.85
N PHE A 45 -16.42 14.21 -2.58
CA PHE A 45 -17.70 14.24 -3.29
C PHE A 45 -18.87 14.36 -2.31
N THR A 46 -18.88 13.52 -1.28
CA THR A 46 -19.95 13.51 -0.27
C THR A 46 -20.08 14.85 0.47
N SER A 47 -18.96 15.52 0.74
CA SER A 47 -18.97 16.84 1.40
C SER A 47 -19.46 17.97 0.48
N ARG A 48 -19.21 17.91 -0.83
CA ARG A 48 -19.55 18.98 -1.79
C ARG A 48 -20.90 18.79 -2.47
N TYR A 49 -21.37 17.55 -2.60
CA TYR A 49 -22.61 17.26 -3.30
C TYR A 49 -23.86 17.93 -2.68
N PRO A 50 -24.02 17.98 -1.34
CA PRO A 50 -25.14 18.68 -0.72
C PRO A 50 -25.25 20.16 -1.11
N ILE A 51 -24.10 20.79 -1.36
CA ILE A 51 -23.98 22.21 -1.72
C ILE A 51 -24.29 22.39 -3.20
N ASN A 52 -23.68 21.61 -4.06
CA ASN A 52 -23.75 21.75 -5.52
C ASN A 52 -25.04 21.15 -6.12
N ARG A 53 -25.58 20.09 -5.52
CA ARG A 53 -26.77 19.33 -5.97
C ARG A 53 -26.72 18.90 -7.44
N SER A 54 -25.54 18.87 -8.03
CA SER A 54 -25.29 18.51 -9.43
C SER A 54 -24.14 17.53 -9.51
N LEU A 55 -24.40 16.36 -10.10
CA LEU A 55 -23.42 15.29 -10.27
C LEU A 55 -22.19 15.78 -11.05
N GLY A 56 -22.42 16.36 -12.23
CA GLY A 56 -21.35 16.82 -13.11
C GLY A 56 -20.53 17.95 -12.50
N LYS A 57 -21.18 18.94 -11.85
CA LYS A 57 -20.48 20.05 -11.19
C LYS A 57 -19.62 19.53 -10.03
N THR A 58 -20.21 18.68 -9.18
CA THR A 58 -19.47 18.13 -8.03
C THR A 58 -18.28 17.25 -8.45
N LEU A 59 -18.47 16.38 -9.45
CA LEU A 59 -17.36 15.57 -9.99
C LEU A 59 -16.25 16.45 -10.57
N LYS A 60 -16.59 17.54 -11.27
CA LYS A 60 -15.62 18.50 -11.81
C LYS A 60 -14.84 19.19 -10.70
N ASP A 61 -15.52 19.68 -9.67
CA ASP A 61 -14.87 20.35 -8.53
C ASP A 61 -13.98 19.41 -7.73
N VAL A 62 -14.35 18.14 -7.64
CA VAL A 62 -13.55 17.12 -6.94
C VAL A 62 -12.37 16.67 -7.81
N SER A 63 -12.56 16.45 -9.12
CA SER A 63 -11.47 16.05 -10.02
C SER A 63 -10.33 17.06 -10.03
N SER A 64 -10.62 18.34 -9.95
CA SER A 64 -9.60 19.40 -9.89
C SER A 64 -8.79 19.39 -8.58
N ALA A 65 -9.34 18.84 -7.50
CA ALA A 65 -8.71 18.77 -6.19
C ALA A 65 -7.96 17.41 -5.97
N LEU A 66 -8.19 16.41 -6.83
CA LEU A 66 -7.48 15.14 -6.75
C LEU A 66 -6.06 15.25 -7.28
N PRO A 67 -5.10 14.52 -6.70
CA PRO A 67 -3.77 14.37 -7.28
C PRO A 67 -3.86 13.74 -8.67
N GLY A 68 -2.86 13.97 -9.51
CA GLY A 68 -2.78 13.32 -10.83
C GLY A 68 -2.64 11.81 -10.67
N GLY A 69 -3.52 11.02 -11.33
CA GLY A 69 -3.50 9.57 -11.23
C GLY A 69 -4.64 8.90 -12.00
N GLU A 70 -4.74 7.58 -11.86
CA GLU A 70 -5.73 6.76 -12.59
C GLU A 70 -7.17 7.14 -12.19
N VAL A 71 -7.42 7.43 -10.91
CA VAL A 71 -8.75 7.81 -10.40
C VAL A 71 -9.17 9.14 -11.01
N ARG A 72 -8.27 10.15 -11.00
CA ARG A 72 -8.55 11.45 -11.62
C ARG A 72 -8.86 11.32 -13.11
N SER A 73 -8.03 10.58 -13.85
CA SER A 73 -8.24 10.35 -15.28
C SER A 73 -9.61 9.69 -15.54
N ALA A 74 -9.97 8.67 -14.76
CA ALA A 74 -11.27 8.02 -14.88
C ALA A 74 -12.44 8.97 -14.60
N VAL A 75 -12.32 9.87 -13.60
CA VAL A 75 -13.33 10.88 -13.30
C VAL A 75 -13.45 11.90 -14.43
N GLU A 76 -12.33 12.37 -14.99
CA GLU A 76 -12.33 13.31 -16.12
C GLU A 76 -12.96 12.69 -17.39
N ASP A 77 -12.69 11.41 -17.65
CA ASP A 77 -13.32 10.71 -18.77
C ASP A 77 -14.81 10.43 -18.53
N CYS A 78 -15.22 10.16 -17.29
CA CYS A 78 -16.63 10.13 -16.92
C CYS A 78 -17.31 11.48 -17.16
N LEU A 79 -16.67 12.59 -16.79
CA LEU A 79 -17.18 13.94 -17.02
C LEU A 79 -17.37 14.24 -18.52
N LYS A 80 -16.40 13.90 -19.37
CA LYS A 80 -16.52 14.04 -20.83
C LYS A 80 -17.74 13.29 -21.36
N ARG A 81 -17.97 12.06 -20.92
CA ARG A 81 -19.13 11.24 -21.32
C ARG A 81 -20.46 11.85 -20.83
N LEU A 82 -20.50 12.35 -19.59
CA LEU A 82 -21.67 13.05 -19.07
C LEU A 82 -21.98 14.32 -19.87
N GLN A 83 -20.96 15.08 -20.31
CA GLN A 83 -21.11 16.23 -21.19
C GLN A 83 -21.64 15.87 -22.58
N MET A 84 -21.36 14.64 -23.05
CA MET A 84 -21.90 14.09 -24.31
C MET A 84 -23.32 13.51 -24.13
N ASN A 85 -24.02 13.84 -23.05
CA ASN A 85 -25.38 13.37 -22.72
C ASN A 85 -25.51 11.84 -22.59
N GLN A 86 -24.43 11.13 -22.28
CA GLN A 86 -24.51 9.71 -21.93
C GLN A 86 -25.21 9.54 -20.57
N LYS A 87 -25.92 8.42 -20.41
CA LYS A 87 -26.57 8.09 -19.14
C LYS A 87 -25.50 7.96 -18.03
N PRO A 88 -25.77 8.50 -16.82
CA PRO A 88 -24.81 8.46 -15.72
C PRO A 88 -24.27 7.05 -15.41
N GLY A 89 -25.15 6.04 -15.45
CA GLY A 89 -24.75 4.65 -15.21
C GLY A 89 -23.74 4.09 -16.24
N GLU A 90 -23.77 4.56 -17.49
CA GLU A 90 -22.81 4.17 -18.52
C GLU A 90 -21.50 4.95 -18.43
N ALA A 91 -21.61 6.26 -18.19
CA ALA A 91 -20.45 7.12 -18.04
C ALA A 91 -19.56 6.65 -16.87
N LEU A 92 -20.16 6.24 -15.76
CA LEU A 92 -19.48 5.84 -14.54
C LEU A 92 -18.90 4.40 -14.56
N LYS A 93 -19.17 3.60 -15.60
CA LYS A 93 -18.55 2.26 -15.77
C LYS A 93 -17.04 2.32 -15.83
N LEU A 94 -16.45 3.44 -16.29
CA LEU A 94 -14.99 3.62 -16.30
C LEU A 94 -14.40 3.59 -14.90
N MET A 95 -15.09 4.19 -13.93
CA MET A 95 -14.65 4.14 -12.52
C MET A 95 -14.76 2.73 -11.94
N GLN A 96 -15.75 1.94 -12.39
CA GLN A 96 -15.89 0.55 -11.96
C GLN A 96 -14.77 -0.34 -12.52
N ALA A 97 -14.24 -0.02 -13.70
CA ALA A 97 -13.15 -0.77 -14.34
C ALA A 97 -11.82 -0.70 -13.57
N LEU A 98 -11.64 0.26 -12.65
CA LEU A 98 -10.46 0.35 -11.78
C LEU A 98 -10.40 -0.78 -10.74
N GLY A 99 -11.47 -1.56 -10.55
CA GLY A 99 -11.47 -2.76 -9.72
C GLY A 99 -11.51 -2.51 -8.21
N TYR A 100 -11.60 -1.25 -7.76
CA TYR A 100 -11.65 -0.93 -6.34
C TYR A 100 -13.09 -1.04 -5.79
N PRO A 101 -13.36 -1.89 -4.75
CA PRO A 101 -14.72 -2.19 -4.32
C PRO A 101 -15.53 -0.98 -3.85
N ALA A 102 -14.92 -0.04 -3.10
CA ALA A 102 -15.62 1.17 -2.65
C ALA A 102 -15.96 2.10 -3.84
N LEU A 103 -15.04 2.22 -4.80
CA LEU A 103 -15.28 3.00 -6.02
C LEU A 103 -16.38 2.38 -6.89
N ASN A 104 -16.46 1.05 -6.95
CA ASN A 104 -17.52 0.33 -7.63
C ASN A 104 -18.89 0.61 -7.01
N ARG A 105 -18.99 0.58 -5.67
CA ARG A 105 -20.24 0.92 -4.95
C ARG A 105 -20.61 2.38 -5.16
N PHE A 106 -19.63 3.27 -5.07
CA PHE A 106 -19.81 4.69 -5.31
C PHE A 106 -20.31 4.98 -6.74
N ALA A 107 -19.66 4.41 -7.76
CA ALA A 107 -20.09 4.59 -9.14
C ALA A 107 -21.49 4.03 -9.42
N ARG A 108 -21.86 2.89 -8.83
CA ARG A 108 -23.23 2.36 -8.92
C ARG A 108 -24.25 3.28 -8.25
N LEU A 109 -23.92 3.81 -7.08
CA LEU A 109 -24.78 4.74 -6.36
C LEU A 109 -25.02 6.02 -7.18
N LEU A 110 -23.95 6.60 -7.74
CA LEU A 110 -24.05 7.77 -8.61
C LEU A 110 -24.81 7.50 -9.92
N GLY A 111 -24.66 6.28 -10.47
CA GLY A 111 -25.37 5.87 -11.70
C GLY A 111 -26.89 5.86 -11.53
N ASN A 112 -27.37 5.59 -10.33
CA ASN A 112 -28.79 5.51 -9.99
C ASN A 112 -29.34 6.79 -9.34
N VAL A 113 -28.56 7.88 -9.33
CA VAL A 113 -28.95 9.14 -8.66
C VAL A 113 -30.27 9.74 -9.18
N GLN A 114 -30.56 9.52 -10.45
CA GLN A 114 -31.80 10.04 -11.08
C GLN A 114 -33.03 9.23 -10.69
N ASP A 115 -32.90 7.96 -10.39
CA ASP A 115 -33.97 7.03 -10.08
C ASP A 115 -34.18 6.88 -8.57
N THR A 116 -33.31 7.44 -7.74
CA THR A 116 -33.36 7.31 -6.30
C THR A 116 -33.87 8.60 -5.63
N ASN A 117 -34.69 8.43 -4.59
CA ASN A 117 -35.09 9.56 -3.75
C ASN A 117 -33.85 10.24 -3.18
N GLN A 118 -33.81 11.58 -3.25
CA GLN A 118 -32.65 12.39 -2.85
C GLN A 118 -32.24 12.14 -1.39
N ASP A 119 -33.19 11.96 -0.47
CA ASP A 119 -32.89 11.70 0.94
C ASP A 119 -32.23 10.32 1.14
N VAL A 120 -32.71 9.30 0.44
CA VAL A 120 -32.15 7.95 0.46
C VAL A 120 -30.75 7.97 -0.14
N PHE A 121 -30.56 8.67 -1.25
CA PHE A 121 -29.27 8.84 -1.90
C PHE A 121 -28.25 9.50 -0.95
N MET A 122 -28.61 10.61 -0.31
CA MET A 122 -27.75 11.33 0.63
C MET A 122 -27.38 10.46 1.83
N LYS A 123 -28.35 9.73 2.39
CA LYS A 123 -28.13 8.83 3.51
C LYS A 123 -27.17 7.67 3.15
N THR A 124 -27.31 7.12 1.95
CA THR A 124 -26.45 6.05 1.46
C THR A 124 -25.03 6.56 1.18
N LEU A 125 -24.90 7.76 0.62
CA LEU A 125 -23.60 8.44 0.44
C LEU A 125 -22.88 8.65 1.78
N GLU A 126 -23.60 9.10 2.80
CA GLU A 126 -23.04 9.32 4.14
C GLU A 126 -22.60 8.01 4.81
N ILE A 127 -23.36 6.93 4.62
CA ILE A 127 -22.96 5.60 5.10
C ILE A 127 -21.66 5.14 4.40
N LEU A 128 -21.59 5.30 3.08
CA LEU A 128 -20.40 4.95 2.31
C LEU A 128 -19.18 5.78 2.75
N ARG A 129 -19.38 7.08 2.97
CA ARG A 129 -18.32 7.96 3.50
C ARG A 129 -17.78 7.47 4.82
N LYS A 130 -18.66 7.18 5.80
CA LYS A 130 -18.26 6.69 7.12
C LYS A 130 -17.53 5.35 7.04
N GLU A 131 -17.96 4.45 6.15
CA GLU A 131 -17.26 3.18 5.90
C GLU A 131 -15.84 3.43 5.39
N VAL A 132 -15.68 4.34 4.43
CA VAL A 132 -14.39 4.66 3.82
C VAL A 132 -13.48 5.38 4.83
N GLU A 133 -13.99 6.37 5.56
CA GLU A 133 -13.24 7.07 6.61
C GLU A 133 -12.77 6.11 7.71
N GLY A 134 -13.65 5.21 8.17
CA GLY A 134 -13.29 4.20 9.16
C GLY A 134 -12.18 3.26 8.67
N ARG A 135 -12.21 2.84 7.40
CA ARG A 135 -11.13 2.05 6.80
C ARG A 135 -9.82 2.84 6.72
N MET A 136 -9.88 4.11 6.31
CA MET A 136 -8.69 4.97 6.26
C MET A 136 -8.05 5.14 7.64
N ASP A 137 -8.85 5.32 8.68
CA ASP A 137 -8.36 5.47 10.05
C ASP A 137 -7.73 4.19 10.59
N LEU A 138 -8.33 3.02 10.31
CA LEU A 138 -7.75 1.72 10.65
C LEU A 138 -6.39 1.51 9.94
N HIS A 139 -6.31 1.84 8.64
CA HIS A 139 -5.06 1.76 7.90
C HIS A 139 -3.99 2.72 8.44
N ARG A 140 -4.38 3.95 8.84
CA ARG A 140 -3.46 4.91 9.46
C ARG A 140 -2.94 4.41 10.81
N GLN A 141 -3.81 3.88 11.67
CA GLN A 141 -3.42 3.31 12.96
C GLN A 141 -2.49 2.10 12.78
N ALA A 142 -2.82 1.20 11.85
CA ALA A 142 -1.97 0.06 11.52
C ALA A 142 -0.58 0.52 11.04
N ARG A 143 -0.51 1.48 10.12
CA ARG A 143 0.78 2.05 9.65
C ARG A 143 1.58 2.70 10.77
N GLN A 144 0.94 3.43 11.68
CA GLN A 144 1.63 4.05 12.83
C GLN A 144 2.22 2.98 13.76
N SER A 145 1.46 1.94 14.07
CA SER A 145 1.93 0.82 14.90
C SER A 145 3.09 0.08 14.23
N LEU A 146 2.98 -0.20 12.93
CA LEU A 146 4.05 -0.84 12.16
C LEU A 146 5.32 0.02 12.08
N THR A 147 5.18 1.34 11.97
CA THR A 147 6.32 2.27 11.95
C THR A 147 7.07 2.25 13.28
N LEU A 148 6.35 2.21 14.41
CA LEU A 148 6.96 2.07 15.72
C LEU A 148 7.71 0.75 15.88
N VAL A 149 7.09 -0.36 15.50
CA VAL A 149 7.74 -1.69 15.55
C VAL A 149 8.97 -1.71 14.64
N ARG A 150 8.89 -1.16 13.42
CA ARG A 150 10.00 -1.07 12.48
C ARG A 150 11.16 -0.24 13.03
N SER A 151 10.87 0.91 13.65
CA SER A 151 11.91 1.77 14.22
C SER A 151 12.60 1.12 15.41
N THR A 152 11.85 0.50 16.32
CA THR A 152 12.43 -0.19 17.49
C THR A 152 13.26 -1.39 17.08
N THR A 153 12.81 -2.18 16.11
CA THR A 153 13.58 -3.32 15.61
C THR A 153 14.86 -2.89 14.90
N ARG A 154 14.81 -1.87 14.04
CA ARG A 154 16.04 -1.32 13.41
C ARG A 154 17.02 -0.77 14.44
N LEU A 155 16.51 -0.14 15.49
CA LEU A 155 17.35 0.36 16.58
C LEU A 155 18.02 -0.79 17.33
N LEU A 156 17.29 -1.85 17.67
CA LEU A 156 17.84 -3.06 18.31
C LEU A 156 18.88 -3.76 17.41
N GLN A 157 18.59 -3.88 16.12
CA GLN A 157 19.56 -4.45 15.15
C GLN A 157 20.80 -3.58 15.04
N GLY A 158 20.67 -2.25 15.00
CA GLY A 158 21.80 -1.31 15.02
C GLY A 158 22.66 -1.45 16.26
N VAL A 159 22.04 -1.56 17.43
CA VAL A 159 22.76 -1.80 18.70
C VAL A 159 23.47 -3.15 18.70
N ALA A 160 22.83 -4.21 18.19
CA ALA A 160 23.46 -5.53 18.11
C ALA A 160 24.68 -5.53 17.18
N VAL A 161 24.57 -4.90 16.01
CA VAL A 161 25.68 -4.76 15.06
C VAL A 161 26.81 -3.89 15.67
N ALA A 162 26.48 -2.79 16.31
CA ALA A 162 27.46 -1.94 16.99
C ALA A 162 28.19 -2.70 18.12
N ALA A 163 27.47 -3.46 18.93
CA ALA A 163 28.04 -4.31 19.96
C ALA A 163 29.01 -5.36 19.37
N MET A 164 28.63 -5.98 18.23
CA MET A 164 29.51 -6.92 17.53
C MET A 164 30.80 -6.24 17.02
N ILE A 165 30.70 -5.03 16.47
CA ILE A 165 31.85 -4.27 15.99
C ILE A 165 32.77 -3.92 17.18
N VAL A 166 32.21 -3.40 18.27
CA VAL A 166 32.98 -3.06 19.48
C VAL A 166 33.66 -4.30 20.05
N ALA A 167 32.95 -5.42 20.15
CA ALA A 167 33.52 -6.68 20.61
C ALA A 167 34.69 -7.15 19.71
N SER A 168 34.61 -6.96 18.39
CA SER A 168 35.69 -7.33 17.45
C SER A 168 36.93 -6.43 17.54
N LEU A 169 36.77 -5.19 18.03
CA LEU A 169 37.86 -4.22 18.18
C LEU A 169 38.64 -4.41 19.51
N LEU A 170 38.00 -4.97 20.53
CA LEU A 170 38.66 -5.22 21.84
C LEU A 170 39.58 -6.42 21.76
N PRO A 171 40.92 -6.26 22.06
CA PRO A 171 41.93 -7.33 21.88
C PRO A 171 41.60 -8.60 22.67
N ASN A 172 41.05 -8.47 23.88
CA ASN A 172 40.68 -9.60 24.72
C ASN A 172 39.52 -10.42 24.13
N TRP A 173 38.53 -9.75 23.54
CA TRP A 173 37.38 -10.39 22.93
C TRP A 173 37.67 -10.96 21.55
N ARG A 174 38.57 -10.30 20.79
CA ARG A 174 39.07 -10.78 19.51
C ARG A 174 39.74 -12.14 19.64
N TYR A 175 40.55 -12.33 20.72
CA TYR A 175 41.18 -13.62 21.00
C TYR A 175 40.13 -14.72 21.25
N TYR A 176 39.09 -14.43 22.01
CA TYR A 176 37.98 -15.36 22.27
C TYR A 176 37.22 -15.77 21.01
N PHE A 177 36.96 -14.85 20.11
CA PHE A 177 36.19 -15.12 18.89
C PHE A 177 37.03 -15.84 17.82
N ILE A 178 38.35 -15.61 17.74
CA ILE A 178 39.19 -16.17 16.71
C ILE A 178 39.85 -17.49 17.17
N ALA A 179 40.08 -17.67 18.44
CA ALA A 179 40.83 -18.83 18.99
C ALA A 179 40.04 -20.15 18.99
N SER A 180 38.68 -20.08 18.86
CA SER A 180 37.87 -21.29 18.86
C SER A 180 36.89 -21.27 17.65
N PRO A 181 36.90 -22.33 16.80
CA PRO A 181 35.98 -22.45 15.68
C PRO A 181 34.50 -22.45 16.12
N GLN A 182 34.23 -22.89 17.35
CA GLN A 182 32.88 -22.89 17.92
C GLN A 182 32.32 -21.47 18.17
N ASN A 183 33.19 -20.59 18.66
CA ASN A 183 32.79 -19.19 18.92
C ASN A 183 32.58 -18.40 17.62
N TRP A 184 33.34 -18.73 16.58
CA TRP A 184 33.15 -18.15 15.25
C TRP A 184 31.81 -18.58 14.63
N LEU A 185 31.44 -19.86 14.82
CA LEU A 185 30.13 -20.40 14.41
C LEU A 185 28.98 -19.71 15.14
N LEU A 186 29.12 -19.41 16.44
CA LEU A 186 28.12 -18.67 17.21
C LEU A 186 27.95 -17.23 16.69
N PHE A 187 29.07 -16.55 16.38
CA PHE A 187 29.04 -15.21 15.80
C PHE A 187 28.33 -15.18 14.43
N LEU A 188 28.67 -16.14 13.58
CA LEU A 188 28.05 -16.29 12.27
C LEU A 188 26.56 -16.63 12.39
N GLY A 189 26.18 -17.48 13.35
CA GLY A 189 24.81 -17.82 13.68
C GLY A 189 24.00 -16.59 14.12
N MET A 190 24.55 -15.73 14.99
CA MET A 190 23.93 -14.48 15.40
C MET A 190 23.71 -13.54 14.20
N LEU A 191 24.71 -13.41 13.33
CA LEU A 191 24.59 -12.55 12.14
C LEU A 191 23.52 -13.06 11.17
N VAL A 192 23.43 -14.37 10.98
CA VAL A 192 22.38 -15.01 10.18
C VAL A 192 21.00 -14.78 10.80
N ILE A 193 20.85 -14.90 12.12
CA ILE A 193 19.58 -14.63 12.82
C ILE A 193 19.14 -13.16 12.63
N VAL A 194 20.05 -12.21 12.75
CA VAL A 194 19.76 -10.78 12.51
C VAL A 194 19.32 -10.55 11.08
N LEU A 195 20.00 -11.15 10.09
CA LEU A 195 19.63 -11.03 8.68
C LEU A 195 18.26 -11.68 8.38
N LEU A 196 18.03 -12.90 8.92
CA LEU A 196 16.74 -13.59 8.75
C LEU A 196 15.60 -12.83 9.42
N SER A 197 15.81 -12.28 10.60
CA SER A 197 14.83 -11.47 11.30
C SER A 197 14.47 -10.20 10.52
N THR A 198 15.45 -9.58 9.85
CA THR A 198 15.22 -8.41 8.99
C THR A 198 14.40 -8.79 7.76
N PHE A 199 14.78 -9.89 7.12
CA PHE A 199 14.09 -10.40 5.94
C PHE A 199 12.67 -10.85 6.25
N TYR A 200 12.47 -11.57 7.36
CA TYR A 200 11.14 -12.01 7.82
C TYR A 200 10.23 -10.82 8.13
N MET A 201 10.73 -9.82 8.84
CA MET A 201 9.96 -8.61 9.11
C MET A 201 9.57 -7.83 7.85
N GLU A 202 10.45 -7.74 6.86
CA GLU A 202 10.11 -7.07 5.60
C GLU A 202 9.05 -7.84 4.80
N THR A 203 9.09 -9.17 4.82
CA THR A 203 8.09 -10.01 4.13
C THR A 203 6.73 -10.00 4.82
N GLU A 204 6.69 -10.13 6.13
CA GLU A 204 5.43 -10.07 6.91
C GLU A 204 4.76 -8.70 6.80
N MET A 205 5.54 -7.62 6.87
CA MET A 205 4.99 -6.28 6.71
C MET A 205 4.45 -6.00 5.31
N HIS A 206 5.03 -6.64 4.30
CA HIS A 206 4.52 -6.53 2.93
C HIS A 206 3.16 -7.23 2.77
N GLN A 207 2.88 -8.29 3.54
CA GLN A 207 1.59 -8.98 3.54
C GLN A 207 0.50 -8.20 4.29
N LEU A 208 0.87 -7.42 5.31
CA LEU A 208 -0.07 -6.58 6.07
C LEU A 208 -0.41 -5.25 5.38
N GLU A 209 0.37 -4.85 4.38
CA GLU A 209 0.12 -3.66 3.57
C GLU A 209 -0.81 -3.92 2.36
N VAL A 210 -1.19 -5.17 2.10
CA VAL A 210 -2.15 -5.60 1.07
C VAL A 210 -3.54 -5.75 1.66
#